data_f50bc7f049cee4333822ded9f5d0f134
#
_entry.id   f50bc7f049cee4333822ded9f5d0f134
#
_cell.length_a   1.000
_cell.length_b   1.000
_cell.length_c   1.000
_cell.angle_alpha   90.00
_cell.angle_beta   90.00
_cell.angle_gamma   90.00
#
_symmetry.space_group_name_H-M   'P 1'
#
loop_
_entity.id
_entity.type
_entity.pdbx_description
1 polymer ?
#
loop_
_entity_poly.entity_id
_entity_poly.type
_entity_poly.pdbx_seq_one_letter_code
_entity_poly.pdbx_strand_id
1 'polypeptide(L)'
;TNALKAKELFVKDVNYIVRDGEAVIVDEFTGRVMPGRRWSDGQHQAIEAKEALPIQPETQTLASITYQNFFLLYPRLAGMTGTAKTEEVEFEKTYKLETTIVPTNRVRARQDWADQVYKTEPAKWRAVANETADIHKKGRPVLVGTTSVEKSELLSSLLAEQQIPHNLLNAKPENVERESEIVAQAGRAGAVTIATNMAGRGTDIILGGNSDYMARLKLREVLLPRLVRPEDGHKPPVPLQRSAAAGFSEAPQAPARSSESLFPCTLTDDTDQLLGQLARDLVAAWGDRALTVIELEERIATAAEKAPTDDPQIQALRESIARVRAEYDAVVKQEEERVREAGGLHVIGTERHESRRVDNQLRGRAGRQGDPGSTRFFLSLGDNLLRIFGGDRVAGLMNAFRVEEDMPIESGMLTRSLEGAQKKVETYYYDIRKQVFEYDEVMNN
;
A
#
# COMPACT_ATOMS: atom_id res chain seq x y z
N THR A 1 24.95 23.16 15.63
CA THR A 1 24.39 22.91 14.27
C THR A 1 23.15 22.02 14.35
N ASN A 2 23.20 20.88 15.06
CA ASN A 2 22.09 19.92 15.11
C ASN A 2 20.82 20.45 15.77
N ALA A 3 20.97 21.24 16.83
CA ALA A 3 19.82 21.90 17.47
C ALA A 3 19.08 22.85 16.51
N LEU A 4 19.82 23.58 15.66
CA LEU A 4 19.23 24.44 14.63
C LEU A 4 18.53 23.62 13.55
N LYS A 5 19.16 22.54 13.08
CA LYS A 5 18.53 21.61 12.12
C LYS A 5 17.28 20.99 12.70
N ALA A 6 17.33 20.48 13.93
CA ALA A 6 16.17 19.90 14.61
C ALA A 6 15.00 20.88 14.72
N LYS A 7 15.29 22.17 14.98
CA LYS A 7 14.28 23.20 15.11
C LYS A 7 13.66 23.60 13.78
N GLU A 8 14.47 23.81 12.73
CA GLU A 8 14.03 24.45 11.50
C GLU A 8 13.74 23.47 10.35
N LEU A 9 14.41 22.31 10.31
CA LEU A 9 14.30 21.37 9.18
C LEU A 9 13.50 20.10 9.52
N PHE A 10 13.41 19.74 10.79
CA PHE A 10 12.69 18.53 11.20
C PHE A 10 11.35 18.90 11.82
N VAL A 11 10.27 18.60 11.11
CA VAL A 11 8.90 18.92 11.51
C VAL A 11 8.24 17.69 12.11
N LYS A 12 7.64 17.87 13.31
CA LYS A 12 6.83 16.82 13.94
C LYS A 12 5.64 16.46 13.06
N ASP A 13 5.26 15.18 13.07
CA ASP A 13 4.19 14.59 12.29
C ASP A 13 4.43 14.58 10.76
N VAL A 14 5.62 15.01 10.32
CA VAL A 14 6.11 14.93 8.94
C VAL A 14 7.37 14.07 8.87
N ASN A 15 8.46 14.49 9.55
CA ASN A 15 9.73 13.77 9.53
C ASN A 15 9.86 12.76 10.68
N TYR A 16 9.13 12.96 11.76
CA TYR A 16 9.08 12.08 12.93
C TYR A 16 7.76 12.24 13.69
N ILE A 17 7.42 11.21 14.44
CA ILE A 17 6.33 11.23 15.42
C ILE A 17 6.91 11.01 16.82
N VAL A 18 6.16 11.43 17.83
CA VAL A 18 6.45 11.09 19.22
C VAL A 18 5.48 10.00 19.65
N ARG A 19 6.01 8.84 20.01
CA ARG A 19 5.23 7.67 20.44
C ARG A 19 5.94 7.01 21.61
N ASP A 20 5.19 6.64 22.64
CA ASP A 20 5.67 5.92 23.82
C ASP A 20 6.88 6.58 24.52
N GLY A 21 6.97 7.90 24.45
CA GLY A 21 8.10 8.68 25.02
C GLY A 21 9.35 8.67 24.15
N GLU A 22 9.29 8.24 22.93
CA GLU A 22 10.40 8.19 21.96
C GLU A 22 10.07 8.99 20.69
N ALA A 23 11.11 9.55 20.06
CA ALA A 23 11.00 10.11 18.73
C ALA A 23 11.23 9.00 17.70
N VAL A 24 10.24 8.75 16.85
CA VAL A 24 10.30 7.69 15.82
C VAL A 24 10.29 8.33 14.44
N ILE A 25 11.25 7.94 13.61
CA ILE A 25 11.40 8.48 12.25
C ILE A 25 10.21 8.08 11.36
N VAL A 26 9.76 9.03 10.55
CA VAL A 26 8.82 8.80 9.47
C VAL A 26 9.56 8.94 8.14
N ASP A 27 9.43 7.97 7.26
CA ASP A 27 9.99 8.02 5.91
C ASP A 27 9.18 9.05 5.08
N GLU A 28 9.83 10.09 4.59
CA GLU A 28 9.20 11.19 3.85
C GLU A 28 8.52 10.71 2.55
N PHE A 29 9.05 9.66 1.93
CA PHE A 29 8.53 9.15 0.65
C PHE A 29 7.36 8.17 0.84
N THR A 30 7.44 7.33 1.86
CA THR A 30 6.42 6.31 2.11
C THR A 30 5.51 6.70 3.27
N GLY A 31 5.91 7.67 4.11
CA GLY A 31 5.27 8.07 5.36
C GLY A 31 5.27 6.95 6.41
N ARG A 32 6.00 5.86 6.18
CA ARG A 32 6.08 4.74 7.13
C ARG A 32 6.87 5.12 8.35
N VAL A 33 6.32 4.78 9.50
CA VAL A 33 7.03 4.85 10.76
C VAL A 33 8.15 3.82 10.77
N MET A 34 9.36 4.23 11.13
CA MET A 34 10.55 3.37 11.15
C MET A 34 11.04 3.15 12.60
N PRO A 35 10.43 2.21 13.35
CA PRO A 35 10.84 1.93 14.72
C PRO A 35 12.28 1.42 14.75
N GLY A 36 13.01 1.81 15.80
CA GLY A 36 14.40 1.38 16.01
C GLY A 36 15.44 2.07 15.12
N ARG A 37 15.03 2.91 14.14
CA ARG A 37 15.95 3.76 13.40
C ARG A 37 16.18 5.09 14.11
N ARG A 38 17.41 5.58 14.03
CA ARG A 38 17.82 6.85 14.63
C ARG A 38 18.68 7.63 13.65
N TRP A 39 18.56 8.96 13.65
CA TRP A 39 19.51 9.82 12.93
C TRP A 39 20.87 9.78 13.64
N SER A 40 21.94 9.80 12.87
CA SER A 40 23.33 9.84 13.33
C SER A 40 23.76 11.23 13.79
N ASP A 41 24.99 11.30 14.28
CA ASP A 41 25.73 12.53 14.56
C ASP A 41 25.03 13.46 15.57
N GLY A 42 24.32 12.90 16.53
CA GLY A 42 23.63 13.66 17.57
C GLY A 42 22.35 14.36 17.09
N GLN A 43 21.90 14.13 15.85
CA GLN A 43 20.68 14.75 15.33
C GLN A 43 19.43 14.20 16.02
N HIS A 44 19.40 12.90 16.32
CA HIS A 44 18.28 12.29 17.02
C HIS A 44 18.14 12.83 18.43
N GLN A 45 19.24 12.95 19.16
CA GLN A 45 19.30 13.55 20.49
C GLN A 45 18.84 15.01 20.49
N ALA A 46 19.15 15.76 19.41
CA ALA A 46 18.69 17.13 19.27
C ALA A 46 17.15 17.21 19.09
N ILE A 47 16.54 16.22 18.45
CA ILE A 47 15.08 16.11 18.32
C ILE A 47 14.45 15.64 19.63
N GLU A 48 15.04 14.65 20.31
CA GLU A 48 14.61 14.24 21.65
C GLU A 48 14.62 15.44 22.62
N ALA A 49 15.67 16.24 22.61
CA ALA A 49 15.75 17.46 23.39
C ALA A 49 14.69 18.51 22.99
N LYS A 50 14.44 18.68 21.71
CA LYS A 50 13.38 19.57 21.19
C LYS A 50 12.01 19.20 21.73
N GLU A 51 11.70 17.91 21.78
CA GLU A 51 10.41 17.37 22.22
C GLU A 51 10.36 17.07 23.72
N ALA A 52 11.39 17.48 24.48
CA ALA A 52 11.53 17.23 25.91
C ALA A 52 11.46 15.74 26.30
N LEU A 53 11.96 14.86 25.44
CA LEU A 53 12.03 13.43 25.63
C LEU A 53 13.32 13.03 26.38
N PRO A 54 13.37 11.83 26.99
CA PRO A 54 14.62 11.28 27.52
C PRO A 54 15.66 11.14 26.41
N ILE A 55 16.84 11.73 26.58
CA ILE A 55 17.92 11.65 25.61
C ILE A 55 18.57 10.27 25.69
N GLN A 56 18.48 9.50 24.61
CA GLN A 56 19.08 8.18 24.53
C GLN A 56 20.55 8.26 24.07
N PRO A 57 21.43 7.34 24.53
CA PRO A 57 22.80 7.30 24.08
C PRO A 57 22.90 7.07 22.56
N GLU A 58 23.95 7.58 21.96
CA GLU A 58 24.23 7.38 20.54
C GLU A 58 24.66 5.93 20.29
N THR A 59 24.10 5.34 19.23
CA THR A 59 24.52 4.02 18.77
C THR A 59 25.73 4.16 17.86
N GLN A 60 26.81 3.45 18.16
CA GLN A 60 27.99 3.42 17.31
C GLN A 60 27.85 2.32 16.26
N THR A 61 27.87 2.70 14.97
CA THR A 61 27.92 1.75 13.88
C THR A 61 29.31 1.11 13.85
N LEU A 62 29.38 -0.18 14.09
CA LEU A 62 30.64 -0.94 14.11
C LEU A 62 31.15 -1.27 12.71
N ALA A 63 30.23 -1.62 11.80
CA ALA A 63 30.52 -1.96 10.41
C ALA A 63 29.28 -1.76 9.55
N SER A 64 29.47 -1.56 8.26
CA SER A 64 28.40 -1.53 7.25
C SER A 64 28.84 -2.37 6.04
N ILE A 65 27.85 -2.95 5.37
CA ILE A 65 28.06 -3.71 4.12
C ILE A 65 26.91 -3.35 3.18
N THR A 66 27.19 -3.24 1.89
CA THR A 66 26.14 -3.06 0.89
C THR A 66 25.29 -4.33 0.76
N TYR A 67 24.02 -4.18 0.38
CA TYR A 67 23.17 -5.34 0.11
C TYR A 67 23.75 -6.24 -0.97
N GLN A 68 24.40 -5.66 -1.98
CA GLN A 68 25.03 -6.42 -3.04
C GLN A 68 26.10 -7.35 -2.49
N ASN A 69 27.06 -6.85 -1.72
CA ASN A 69 28.10 -7.66 -1.11
C ASN A 69 27.54 -8.65 -0.08
N PHE A 70 26.54 -8.25 0.69
CA PHE A 70 25.89 -9.17 1.62
C PHE A 70 25.27 -10.38 0.91
N PHE A 71 24.55 -10.19 -0.20
CA PHE A 71 23.96 -11.31 -0.93
C PHE A 71 25.00 -12.16 -1.67
N LEU A 72 26.12 -11.59 -2.06
CA LEU A 72 27.24 -12.36 -2.64
C LEU A 72 27.93 -13.32 -1.65
N LEU A 73 27.70 -13.16 -0.34
CA LEU A 73 28.17 -14.13 0.67
C LEU A 73 27.46 -15.49 0.58
N TYR A 74 26.30 -15.56 -0.04
CA TYR A 74 25.55 -16.80 -0.17
C TYR A 74 26.09 -17.64 -1.34
N PRO A 75 26.46 -18.91 -1.12
CA PRO A 75 27.02 -19.78 -2.17
C PRO A 75 25.97 -20.15 -3.24
N ARG A 76 24.69 -20.02 -2.92
CA ARG A 76 23.56 -20.20 -3.84
C ARG A 76 22.57 -19.09 -3.63
N LEU A 77 22.33 -18.32 -4.67
CA LEU A 77 21.38 -17.20 -4.67
C LEU A 77 20.36 -17.40 -5.78
N ALA A 78 19.10 -17.30 -5.46
CA ALA A 78 18.00 -17.27 -6.41
C ALA A 78 16.89 -16.36 -5.89
N GLY A 79 16.05 -15.85 -6.80
CA GLY A 79 14.93 -15.00 -6.45
C GLY A 79 13.81 -15.10 -7.48
N MET A 80 12.62 -14.70 -7.08
CA MET A 80 11.45 -14.67 -7.95
C MET A 80 10.74 -13.33 -7.83
N THR A 81 10.42 -12.74 -8.98
CA THR A 81 9.59 -11.53 -9.06
C THR A 81 8.90 -11.45 -10.41
N GLY A 82 7.75 -10.80 -10.47
CA GLY A 82 7.06 -10.53 -11.74
C GLY A 82 7.72 -9.44 -12.59
N THR A 83 8.79 -8.79 -12.12
CA THR A 83 9.37 -7.60 -12.77
C THR A 83 10.90 -7.64 -12.92
N ALA A 84 11.53 -8.82 -12.86
CA ALA A 84 12.98 -8.96 -12.96
C ALA A 84 13.54 -8.56 -14.34
N LYS A 85 12.79 -8.78 -15.41
CA LYS A 85 13.30 -8.64 -16.79
C LYS A 85 13.79 -7.22 -17.12
N THR A 86 13.24 -6.20 -16.49
CA THR A 86 13.68 -4.81 -16.69
C THR A 86 15.10 -4.56 -16.15
N GLU A 87 15.51 -5.32 -15.14
CA GLU A 87 16.79 -5.19 -14.43
C GLU A 87 17.76 -6.36 -14.71
N GLU A 88 17.50 -7.15 -15.74
CA GLU A 88 18.27 -8.37 -16.11
C GLU A 88 19.78 -8.10 -16.19
N VAL A 89 20.16 -6.98 -16.82
CA VAL A 89 21.57 -6.60 -17.00
C VAL A 89 22.26 -6.33 -15.65
N GLU A 90 21.54 -5.73 -14.70
CA GLU A 90 22.07 -5.48 -13.35
C GLU A 90 22.23 -6.77 -12.57
N PHE A 91 21.25 -7.70 -12.64
CA PHE A 91 21.36 -9.02 -12.01
C PHE A 91 22.52 -9.82 -12.56
N GLU A 92 22.72 -9.81 -13.87
CA GLU A 92 23.83 -10.52 -14.49
C GLU A 92 25.19 -9.93 -14.09
N LYS A 93 25.32 -8.60 -14.12
CA LYS A 93 26.60 -7.93 -13.79
C LYS A 93 26.96 -8.02 -12.32
N THR A 94 25.99 -7.83 -11.42
CA THR A 94 26.23 -7.79 -9.98
C THR A 94 26.31 -9.18 -9.36
N TYR A 95 25.38 -10.07 -9.69
CA TYR A 95 25.22 -11.36 -9.02
C TYR A 95 25.53 -12.56 -9.90
N LYS A 96 25.82 -12.35 -11.18
CA LYS A 96 25.99 -13.42 -12.18
C LYS A 96 24.75 -14.31 -12.31
N LEU A 97 23.57 -13.71 -12.13
CA LEU A 97 22.28 -14.38 -12.20
C LEU A 97 21.63 -14.14 -13.56
N GLU A 98 21.24 -15.21 -14.21
CA GLU A 98 20.42 -15.17 -15.41
C GLU A 98 18.95 -14.98 -15.06
N THR A 99 18.26 -14.13 -15.82
CA THR A 99 16.82 -13.89 -15.65
C THR A 99 16.00 -14.74 -16.60
N THR A 100 15.37 -15.79 -16.09
CA THR A 100 14.52 -16.69 -16.85
C THR A 100 13.04 -16.26 -16.74
N ILE A 101 12.37 -16.09 -17.90
CA ILE A 101 10.95 -15.80 -17.96
C ILE A 101 10.16 -17.10 -17.89
N VAL A 102 9.42 -17.30 -16.80
CA VAL A 102 8.49 -18.43 -16.66
C VAL A 102 7.14 -18.04 -17.24
N PRO A 103 6.61 -18.80 -18.20
CA PRO A 103 5.28 -18.53 -18.76
C PRO A 103 4.21 -18.59 -17.68
N THR A 104 3.20 -17.72 -17.80
CA THR A 104 2.07 -17.70 -16.87
C THR A 104 1.17 -18.92 -17.06
N ASN A 105 0.63 -19.47 -15.96
CA ASN A 105 -0.30 -20.61 -16.01
C ASN A 105 -1.59 -20.29 -16.80
N ARG A 106 -2.08 -19.05 -16.72
CA ARG A 106 -3.24 -18.56 -17.46
C ARG A 106 -2.84 -17.40 -18.36
N VAL A 107 -3.47 -17.29 -19.51
CA VAL A 107 -3.25 -16.17 -20.41
C VAL A 107 -3.67 -14.86 -19.73
N ARG A 108 -2.85 -13.83 -19.87
CA ARG A 108 -3.14 -12.51 -19.34
C ARG A 108 -4.31 -11.87 -20.09
N ALA A 109 -5.43 -11.66 -19.39
CA ALA A 109 -6.63 -11.01 -19.93
C ALA A 109 -6.63 -9.48 -19.69
N ARG A 110 -5.71 -8.95 -18.91
CA ARG A 110 -5.59 -7.52 -18.63
C ARG A 110 -5.30 -6.71 -19.88
N GLN A 111 -5.98 -5.58 -20.00
CA GLN A 111 -5.78 -4.59 -21.06
C GLN A 111 -5.00 -3.39 -20.51
N ASP A 112 -3.84 -3.12 -21.08
CA ASP A 112 -3.05 -1.94 -20.74
C ASP A 112 -3.38 -0.83 -21.76
N TRP A 113 -4.21 0.16 -21.34
CA TRP A 113 -4.64 1.26 -22.19
C TRP A 113 -3.49 2.28 -22.37
N ALA A 114 -3.60 3.08 -23.45
CA ALA A 114 -2.63 4.12 -23.73
C ALA A 114 -2.57 5.17 -22.61
N ASP A 115 -1.36 5.69 -22.35
CA ASP A 115 -1.18 6.78 -21.40
C ASP A 115 -1.84 8.06 -21.92
N GLN A 116 -2.47 8.82 -21.03
CA GLN A 116 -3.02 10.14 -21.33
C GLN A 116 -2.11 11.23 -20.77
N VAL A 117 -1.63 12.10 -21.64
CA VAL A 117 -0.73 13.18 -21.27
C VAL A 117 -1.43 14.52 -21.38
N TYR A 118 -1.50 15.24 -20.28
CA TYR A 118 -2.12 16.56 -20.16
C TYR A 118 -1.08 17.67 -20.12
N LYS A 119 -1.47 18.85 -20.57
CA LYS A 119 -0.61 20.03 -20.54
C LYS A 119 -0.38 20.55 -19.13
N THR A 120 -1.42 20.50 -18.30
CA THR A 120 -1.41 21.03 -16.94
C THR A 120 -1.76 19.93 -15.91
N GLU A 121 -1.23 20.08 -14.71
CA GLU A 121 -1.50 19.17 -13.62
C GLU A 121 -2.99 19.20 -13.16
N PRO A 122 -3.66 20.36 -13.05
CA PRO A 122 -5.08 20.39 -12.72
C PRO A 122 -5.97 19.65 -13.73
N ALA A 123 -5.66 19.72 -15.03
CA ALA A 123 -6.41 18.98 -16.06
C ALA A 123 -6.24 17.46 -15.87
N LYS A 124 -5.01 17.00 -15.59
CA LYS A 124 -4.72 15.61 -15.24
C LYS A 124 -5.57 15.14 -14.05
N TRP A 125 -5.59 15.88 -12.95
CA TRP A 125 -6.33 15.48 -11.75
C TRP A 125 -7.84 15.41 -11.97
N ARG A 126 -8.41 16.36 -12.73
CA ARG A 126 -9.83 16.28 -13.14
C ARG A 126 -10.11 15.03 -13.96
N ALA A 127 -9.22 14.69 -14.90
CA ALA A 127 -9.37 13.51 -15.73
C ALA A 127 -9.28 12.20 -14.92
N VAL A 128 -8.36 12.11 -13.96
CA VAL A 128 -8.25 10.97 -13.03
C VAL A 128 -9.55 10.81 -12.23
N ALA A 129 -10.08 11.91 -11.68
CA ALA A 129 -11.32 11.87 -10.91
C ALA A 129 -12.52 11.44 -11.78
N ASN A 130 -12.62 11.96 -13.00
CA ASN A 130 -13.68 11.61 -13.94
C ASN A 130 -13.63 10.15 -14.38
N GLU A 131 -12.44 9.62 -14.75
CA GLU A 131 -12.31 8.20 -15.10
C GLU A 131 -12.63 7.30 -13.90
N THR A 132 -12.18 7.68 -12.71
CA THR A 132 -12.52 6.96 -11.47
C THR A 132 -14.04 6.91 -11.27
N ALA A 133 -14.74 8.03 -11.47
CA ALA A 133 -16.19 8.12 -11.37
C ALA A 133 -16.89 7.23 -12.41
N ASP A 134 -16.44 7.27 -13.65
CA ASP A 134 -17.06 6.51 -14.75
C ASP A 134 -16.90 5.00 -14.59
N ILE A 135 -15.75 4.56 -14.10
CA ILE A 135 -15.48 3.14 -13.83
C ILE A 135 -16.25 2.68 -12.57
N HIS A 136 -16.28 3.50 -11.52
CA HIS A 136 -17.08 3.25 -10.32
C HIS A 136 -18.57 3.06 -10.63
N LYS A 137 -19.17 3.95 -11.46
CA LYS A 137 -20.57 3.86 -11.90
C LYS A 137 -20.87 2.54 -12.63
N LYS A 138 -19.89 1.93 -13.31
CA LYS A 138 -20.02 0.62 -13.95
C LYS A 138 -19.95 -0.54 -12.96
N GLY A 139 -19.81 -0.27 -11.66
CA GLY A 139 -19.66 -1.29 -10.62
C GLY A 139 -18.29 -1.96 -10.58
N ARG A 140 -17.29 -1.44 -11.32
CA ARG A 140 -15.93 -1.96 -11.29
C ARG A 140 -15.13 -1.41 -10.12
N PRO A 141 -14.30 -2.21 -9.45
CA PRO A 141 -13.32 -1.72 -8.50
C PRO A 141 -12.24 -0.88 -9.20
N VAL A 142 -11.81 0.19 -8.54
CA VAL A 142 -10.75 1.10 -9.01
C VAL A 142 -9.66 1.22 -7.96
N LEU A 143 -8.42 1.02 -8.37
CA LEU A 143 -7.24 1.31 -7.57
C LEU A 143 -6.48 2.46 -8.21
N VAL A 144 -6.33 3.57 -7.49
CA VAL A 144 -5.55 4.72 -7.97
C VAL A 144 -4.22 4.78 -7.23
N GLY A 145 -3.12 4.61 -7.98
CA GLY A 145 -1.75 4.73 -7.47
C GLY A 145 -1.25 6.17 -7.54
N THR A 146 -0.82 6.71 -6.40
CA THR A 146 -0.23 8.04 -6.29
C THR A 146 1.22 7.96 -5.81
N THR A 147 2.02 8.98 -6.09
CA THR A 147 3.46 9.00 -5.76
C THR A 147 3.79 9.64 -4.42
N SER A 148 2.85 10.36 -3.81
CA SER A 148 3.04 10.98 -2.49
C SER A 148 1.76 11.02 -1.68
N VAL A 149 1.89 11.25 -0.37
CA VAL A 149 0.76 11.42 0.55
C VAL A 149 -0.09 12.62 0.16
N GLU A 150 0.54 13.77 -0.14
CA GLU A 150 -0.13 15.01 -0.56
C GLU A 150 -1.01 14.80 -1.80
N LYS A 151 -0.50 14.10 -2.81
CA LYS A 151 -1.24 13.77 -4.04
C LYS A 151 -2.41 12.84 -3.77
N SER A 152 -2.26 11.92 -2.82
CA SER A 152 -3.34 11.03 -2.40
C SER A 152 -4.47 11.80 -1.71
N GLU A 153 -4.14 12.80 -0.89
CA GLU A 153 -5.09 13.67 -0.22
C GLU A 153 -5.79 14.64 -1.18
N LEU A 154 -5.04 15.20 -2.14
CA LEU A 154 -5.61 16.02 -3.21
C LEU A 154 -6.68 15.25 -3.99
N LEU A 155 -6.36 14.02 -4.42
CA LEU A 155 -7.33 13.20 -5.14
C LEU A 155 -8.52 12.82 -4.25
N SER A 156 -8.27 12.50 -2.98
CA SER A 156 -9.33 12.23 -2.01
C SER A 156 -10.31 13.39 -1.90
N SER A 157 -9.82 14.63 -1.85
CA SER A 157 -10.66 15.83 -1.83
C SER A 157 -11.51 15.96 -3.10
N LEU A 158 -10.92 15.74 -4.28
CA LEU A 158 -11.62 15.80 -5.56
C LEU A 158 -12.72 14.74 -5.69
N LEU A 159 -12.47 13.52 -5.21
CA LEU A 159 -13.47 12.45 -5.21
C LEU A 159 -14.58 12.71 -4.18
N ALA A 160 -14.25 13.33 -3.04
CA ALA A 160 -15.23 13.75 -2.04
C ALA A 160 -16.18 14.85 -2.58
N GLU A 161 -15.67 15.83 -3.34
CA GLU A 161 -16.47 16.83 -4.04
C GLU A 161 -17.46 16.20 -5.02
N GLN A 162 -17.05 15.11 -5.70
CA GLN A 162 -17.92 14.33 -6.59
C GLN A 162 -18.81 13.31 -5.86
N GLN A 163 -18.78 13.27 -4.52
CA GLN A 163 -19.53 12.34 -3.68
C GLN A 163 -19.22 10.85 -3.96
N ILE A 164 -18.01 10.55 -4.41
CA ILE A 164 -17.57 9.18 -4.67
C ILE A 164 -16.99 8.58 -3.37
N PRO A 165 -17.60 7.51 -2.83
CA PRO A 165 -17.09 6.86 -1.65
C PRO A 165 -15.76 6.15 -1.99
N HIS A 166 -14.71 6.41 -1.20
CA HIS A 166 -13.40 5.84 -1.44
C HIS A 166 -12.68 5.54 -0.13
N ASN A 167 -11.68 4.68 -0.20
CA ASN A 167 -10.75 4.41 0.88
C ASN A 167 -9.40 5.05 0.53
N LEU A 168 -8.77 5.68 1.52
CA LEU A 168 -7.45 6.26 1.38
C LEU A 168 -6.43 5.39 2.10
N LEU A 169 -5.44 4.91 1.36
CA LEU A 169 -4.35 4.08 1.82
C LEU A 169 -3.03 4.82 1.61
N ASN A 170 -2.69 5.65 2.55
CA ASN A 170 -1.41 6.33 2.62
C ASN A 170 -0.69 5.95 3.91
N ALA A 171 0.57 6.35 3.99
CA ALA A 171 1.44 5.95 5.08
C ALA A 171 1.24 6.74 6.38
N LYS A 172 0.14 7.48 6.54
CA LYS A 172 -0.21 8.04 7.84
C LYS A 172 -0.50 6.90 8.83
N PRO A 173 -0.10 7.03 10.12
CA PRO A 173 -0.25 5.96 11.11
C PRO A 173 -1.66 5.39 11.18
N GLU A 174 -2.68 6.23 11.08
CA GLU A 174 -4.09 5.86 11.11
C GLU A 174 -4.50 4.90 9.97
N ASN A 175 -3.83 4.99 8.82
CA ASN A 175 -4.11 4.19 7.64
C ASN A 175 -3.25 2.93 7.58
N VAL A 176 -2.04 2.95 8.15
CA VAL A 176 -1.12 1.80 8.17
C VAL A 176 -1.71 0.64 8.95
N GLU A 177 -2.34 0.90 10.10
CA GLU A 177 -3.00 -0.13 10.91
C GLU A 177 -4.17 -0.80 10.18
N ARG A 178 -4.77 -0.11 9.21
CA ARG A 178 -5.91 -0.58 8.42
C ARG A 178 -5.55 -1.03 7.01
N GLU A 179 -4.26 -1.03 6.65
CA GLU A 179 -3.79 -1.33 5.29
C GLU A 179 -4.35 -2.67 4.78
N SER A 180 -4.17 -3.74 5.55
CA SER A 180 -4.62 -5.08 5.16
C SER A 180 -6.14 -5.17 5.02
N GLU A 181 -6.89 -4.47 5.87
CA GLU A 181 -8.35 -4.38 5.84
C GLU A 181 -8.82 -3.70 4.55
N ILE A 182 -8.24 -2.54 4.21
CA ILE A 182 -8.59 -1.78 3.01
C ILE A 182 -8.26 -2.57 1.75
N VAL A 183 -7.08 -3.20 1.70
CA VAL A 183 -6.66 -4.00 0.53
C VAL A 183 -7.53 -5.22 0.34
N ALA A 184 -7.95 -5.88 1.42
CA ALA A 184 -8.87 -7.02 1.35
C ALA A 184 -10.22 -6.66 0.73
N GLN A 185 -10.65 -5.40 0.84
CA GLN A 185 -11.92 -4.88 0.29
C GLN A 185 -11.75 -4.21 -1.09
N ALA A 186 -10.52 -3.95 -1.53
CA ALA A 186 -10.26 -3.16 -2.74
C ALA A 186 -10.78 -3.81 -4.03
N GLY A 187 -11.03 -5.13 -4.02
CA GLY A 187 -11.59 -5.87 -5.15
C GLY A 187 -13.11 -5.97 -5.20
N ARG A 188 -13.84 -5.38 -4.26
CA ARG A 188 -15.31 -5.44 -4.20
C ARG A 188 -15.95 -4.56 -5.26
N ALA A 189 -17.18 -4.88 -5.64
CA ALA A 189 -17.94 -4.14 -6.66
C ALA A 189 -18.02 -2.64 -6.32
N GLY A 190 -17.60 -1.80 -7.25
CA GLY A 190 -17.60 -0.34 -7.11
C GLY A 190 -16.66 0.19 -6.00
N ALA A 191 -15.76 -0.62 -5.45
CA ALA A 191 -14.77 -0.12 -4.49
C ALA A 191 -13.81 0.85 -5.17
N VAL A 192 -13.54 1.99 -4.53
CA VAL A 192 -12.50 2.94 -4.95
C VAL A 192 -11.45 3.01 -3.85
N THR A 193 -10.21 2.75 -4.21
CA THR A 193 -9.07 2.80 -3.28
C THR A 193 -7.98 3.68 -3.86
N ILE A 194 -7.59 4.71 -3.12
CA ILE A 194 -6.43 5.54 -3.42
C ILE A 194 -5.28 4.99 -2.59
N ALA A 195 -4.17 4.64 -3.23
CA ALA A 195 -3.00 4.10 -2.53
C ALA A 195 -1.72 4.80 -2.95
N THR A 196 -0.84 5.11 -2.00
CA THR A 196 0.54 5.45 -2.34
C THR A 196 1.27 4.19 -2.83
N ASN A 197 2.31 4.36 -3.64
CA ASN A 197 2.98 3.27 -4.38
C ASN A 197 3.35 2.03 -3.58
N MET A 198 3.68 2.21 -2.30
CA MET A 198 4.14 1.12 -1.45
C MET A 198 3.01 0.46 -0.66
N ALA A 199 1.85 1.11 -0.58
CA ALA A 199 0.72 0.60 0.18
C ALA A 199 0.12 -0.67 -0.48
N GLY A 200 -0.20 -1.66 0.33
CA GLY A 200 -0.73 -2.95 -0.11
C GLY A 200 0.28 -3.85 -0.83
N ARG A 201 1.58 -3.57 -0.80
CA ARG A 201 2.59 -4.47 -1.37
C ARG A 201 2.63 -5.79 -0.60
N GLY A 202 2.63 -6.91 -1.33
CA GLY A 202 2.60 -8.25 -0.74
C GLY A 202 1.21 -8.79 -0.43
N THR A 203 0.16 -7.96 -0.54
CA THR A 203 -1.24 -8.39 -0.37
C THR A 203 -1.95 -8.46 -1.72
N ASP A 204 -2.69 -9.53 -1.94
CA ASP A 204 -3.46 -9.75 -3.16
C ASP A 204 -4.80 -9.01 -3.12
N ILE A 205 -5.18 -8.36 -4.24
CA ILE A 205 -6.52 -7.82 -4.42
C ILE A 205 -7.33 -8.89 -5.15
N ILE A 206 -8.26 -9.48 -4.42
CA ILE A 206 -9.13 -10.55 -4.92
C ILE A 206 -10.44 -9.90 -5.38
N LEU A 207 -10.91 -10.23 -6.59
CA LEU A 207 -12.19 -9.74 -7.09
C LEU A 207 -13.32 -10.24 -6.21
N GLY A 208 -14.27 -9.37 -5.87
CA GLY A 208 -15.33 -9.65 -4.89
C GLY A 208 -14.93 -9.45 -3.43
N GLY A 209 -13.61 -9.38 -3.13
CA GLY A 209 -13.07 -9.23 -1.79
C GLY A 209 -12.46 -10.52 -1.22
N ASN A 210 -11.76 -10.41 -0.10
CA ASN A 210 -11.07 -11.51 0.56
C ASN A 210 -11.89 -12.04 1.76
N SER A 211 -12.69 -13.08 1.52
CA SER A 211 -13.54 -13.71 2.55
C SER A 211 -12.76 -14.31 3.73
N ASP A 212 -11.57 -14.83 3.47
CA ASP A 212 -10.70 -15.40 4.50
C ASP A 212 -10.22 -14.31 5.48
N TYR A 213 -9.79 -13.18 4.95
CA TYR A 213 -9.42 -12.03 5.76
C TYR A 213 -10.60 -11.44 6.52
N MET A 214 -11.76 -11.31 5.87
CA MET A 214 -12.99 -10.80 6.50
C MET A 214 -13.47 -11.71 7.65
N ALA A 215 -13.33 -13.03 7.51
CA ALA A 215 -13.67 -13.97 8.57
C ALA A 215 -12.76 -13.78 9.80
N ARG A 216 -11.45 -13.60 9.59
CA ARG A 216 -10.51 -13.29 10.68
C ARG A 216 -10.83 -11.96 11.37
N LEU A 217 -11.14 -10.95 10.57
CA LEU A 217 -11.52 -9.64 11.08
C LEU A 217 -12.81 -9.71 11.90
N LYS A 218 -13.79 -10.53 11.50
CA LYS A 218 -15.03 -10.76 12.24
C LYS A 218 -14.77 -11.44 13.58
N LEU A 219 -13.92 -12.45 13.61
CA LEU A 219 -13.50 -13.06 14.87
C LEU A 219 -12.79 -12.05 15.79
N ARG A 220 -11.87 -11.26 15.23
CA ARG A 220 -11.21 -10.19 15.98
C ARG A 220 -12.22 -9.21 16.59
N GLU A 221 -13.20 -8.77 15.82
CA GLU A 221 -14.27 -7.87 16.29
C GLU A 221 -15.03 -8.44 17.47
N VAL A 222 -15.35 -9.74 17.44
CA VAL A 222 -16.10 -10.43 18.50
C VAL A 222 -15.25 -10.70 19.73
N LEU A 223 -13.98 -11.08 19.55
CA LEU A 223 -13.11 -11.56 20.63
C LEU A 223 -12.33 -10.43 21.32
N LEU A 224 -11.90 -9.40 20.57
CA LEU A 224 -11.04 -8.32 21.10
C LEU A 224 -11.63 -7.64 22.35
N PRO A 225 -12.89 -7.19 22.37
CA PRO A 225 -13.44 -6.49 23.55
C PRO A 225 -13.60 -7.38 24.78
N ARG A 226 -13.52 -8.71 24.62
CA ARG A 226 -13.74 -9.69 25.68
C ARG A 226 -12.46 -10.27 26.26
N LEU A 227 -11.44 -10.48 25.43
CA LEU A 227 -10.22 -11.19 25.77
C LEU A 227 -9.01 -10.29 26.00
N VAL A 228 -9.03 -9.07 25.46
CA VAL A 228 -7.86 -8.17 25.51
C VAL A 228 -7.93 -7.23 26.71
N ARG A 229 -6.83 -7.12 27.44
CA ARG A 229 -6.68 -6.12 28.50
C ARG A 229 -6.55 -4.73 27.85
N PRO A 230 -7.23 -3.71 28.39
CA PRO A 230 -6.88 -2.34 28.05
C PRO A 230 -5.49 -2.09 28.65
N GLU A 231 -4.46 -2.04 27.82
CA GLU A 231 -3.15 -1.55 28.24
C GLU A 231 -3.25 -0.04 28.47
N ASP A 232 -2.62 0.45 29.52
CA ASP A 232 -2.61 1.86 29.85
C ASP A 232 -2.03 2.65 28.67
N GLY A 233 -2.88 3.41 28.00
CA GLY A 233 -2.50 4.28 26.88
C GLY A 233 -2.95 3.83 25.48
N HIS A 234 -3.20 2.56 25.23
CA HIS A 234 -3.79 2.12 23.96
C HIS A 234 -5.32 2.09 24.08
N LYS A 235 -5.98 3.10 23.52
CA LYS A 235 -7.40 2.94 23.20
C LYS A 235 -7.53 1.75 22.25
N PRO A 236 -8.40 0.77 22.55
CA PRO A 236 -8.69 -0.30 21.59
C PRO A 236 -9.03 0.38 20.27
N PRO A 237 -8.64 -0.18 19.12
CA PRO A 237 -9.03 0.36 17.83
C PRO A 237 -10.55 0.55 17.88
N VAL A 238 -10.98 1.80 17.87
CA VAL A 238 -12.39 2.18 18.00
C VAL A 238 -13.13 1.43 16.89
N PRO A 239 -14.18 0.66 17.21
CA PRO A 239 -15.06 0.17 16.17
C PRO A 239 -15.46 1.40 15.37
N LEU A 240 -15.41 1.34 14.05
CA LEU A 240 -15.57 2.40 13.06
C LEU A 240 -16.70 3.42 13.35
N GLN A 241 -16.67 4.07 14.51
CA GLN A 241 -17.48 5.23 14.86
C GLN A 241 -16.56 6.46 14.86
N ARG A 242 -16.95 7.40 14.02
CA ARG A 242 -16.38 8.74 13.90
C ARG A 242 -15.98 9.30 15.26
N SER A 243 -14.71 9.59 15.47
CA SER A 243 -14.34 10.59 16.47
C SER A 243 -14.45 11.97 15.83
N ALA A 244 -15.50 12.69 16.18
CA ALA A 244 -15.51 14.13 16.10
C ALA A 244 -14.54 14.64 17.17
N ALA A 245 -13.36 15.03 16.81
CA ALA A 245 -12.43 15.72 17.68
C ALA A 245 -11.70 16.84 16.95
N ALA A 246 -12.09 18.02 17.33
CA ALA A 246 -11.33 19.26 17.50
C ALA A 246 -10.53 19.81 16.31
N GLY A 247 -11.14 20.75 15.60
CA GLY A 247 -10.55 22.06 15.34
C GLY A 247 -9.38 22.15 14.40
N PHE A 248 -9.52 21.67 13.16
CA PHE A 248 -8.87 22.27 12.01
C PHE A 248 -9.85 22.21 10.84
N SER A 249 -9.89 23.30 10.06
CA SER A 249 -10.72 23.54 8.88
C SER A 249 -11.18 22.27 8.16
N GLU A 250 -12.48 21.99 8.18
CA GLU A 250 -13.12 20.85 7.56
C GLU A 250 -12.96 20.88 6.05
N ALA A 251 -12.03 20.07 5.55
CA ALA A 251 -12.20 19.55 4.20
C ALA A 251 -13.45 18.64 4.19
N PRO A 252 -14.32 18.68 3.17
CA PRO A 252 -15.50 17.84 3.10
C PRO A 252 -15.11 16.38 3.18
N GLN A 253 -15.45 15.72 4.28
CA GLN A 253 -15.18 14.30 4.49
C GLN A 253 -16.07 13.50 3.54
N ALA A 254 -15.45 12.64 2.74
CA ALA A 254 -16.19 11.65 1.97
C ALA A 254 -17.13 10.86 2.89
N PRO A 255 -18.34 10.51 2.43
CA PRO A 255 -19.27 9.73 3.22
C PRO A 255 -18.62 8.39 3.59
N ALA A 256 -18.27 8.22 4.86
CA ALA A 256 -17.73 6.96 5.36
C ALA A 256 -18.78 5.87 5.11
N ARG A 257 -18.38 4.76 4.46
CA ARG A 257 -19.21 3.55 4.43
C ARG A 257 -19.51 3.17 5.88
N SER A 258 -20.77 2.82 6.19
CA SER A 258 -21.15 2.33 7.50
C SER A 258 -20.37 1.05 7.84
N SER A 259 -20.20 0.71 9.12
CA SER A 259 -19.57 -0.54 9.56
C SER A 259 -20.23 -1.79 8.96
N GLU A 260 -21.52 -1.71 8.64
CA GLU A 260 -22.27 -2.75 7.93
C GLU A 260 -21.75 -3.02 6.50
N SER A 261 -21.03 -2.08 5.88
CA SER A 261 -20.45 -2.26 4.56
C SER A 261 -19.08 -2.96 4.56
N LEU A 262 -18.47 -3.18 5.73
CA LEU A 262 -17.17 -3.83 5.84
C LEU A 262 -17.26 -5.32 5.54
N PHE A 263 -18.33 -5.97 5.99
CA PHE A 263 -18.57 -7.39 5.77
C PHE A 263 -19.52 -7.61 4.58
N PRO A 264 -19.39 -8.74 3.86
CA PRO A 264 -20.21 -9.01 2.67
C PRO A 264 -21.69 -9.23 3.00
N CYS A 265 -21.99 -9.78 4.18
CA CYS A 265 -23.34 -9.99 4.69
C CYS A 265 -23.37 -10.03 6.21
N THR A 266 -24.55 -9.96 6.79
CA THR A 266 -24.79 -10.36 8.19
C THR A 266 -24.69 -11.86 8.30
N LEU A 267 -24.08 -12.35 9.38
CA LEU A 267 -24.00 -13.78 9.65
C LEU A 267 -25.38 -14.34 10.04
N THR A 268 -25.56 -15.64 9.83
CA THR A 268 -26.76 -16.33 10.31
C THR A 268 -26.78 -16.38 11.85
N ASP A 269 -27.97 -16.45 12.43
CA ASP A 269 -28.14 -16.54 13.89
C ASP A 269 -27.37 -17.72 14.51
N ASP A 270 -27.29 -18.84 13.80
CA ASP A 270 -26.55 -20.02 14.23
C ASP A 270 -25.04 -19.73 14.32
N THR A 271 -24.50 -19.01 13.35
CA THR A 271 -23.08 -18.65 13.34
C THR A 271 -22.75 -17.56 14.36
N ASP A 272 -23.62 -16.58 14.56
CA ASP A 272 -23.46 -15.58 15.61
C ASP A 272 -23.54 -16.23 17.02
N GLN A 273 -24.41 -17.22 17.24
CA GLN A 273 -24.48 -17.99 18.47
C GLN A 273 -23.20 -18.81 18.69
N LEU A 274 -22.67 -19.45 17.63
CA LEU A 274 -21.39 -20.18 17.67
C LEU A 274 -20.25 -19.25 18.09
N LEU A 275 -20.13 -18.06 17.49
CA LEU A 275 -19.12 -17.08 17.85
C LEU A 275 -19.27 -16.59 19.30
N GLY A 276 -20.52 -16.39 19.73
CA GLY A 276 -20.83 -16.07 21.13
C GLY A 276 -20.42 -17.15 22.12
N GLN A 277 -20.61 -18.42 21.76
CA GLN A 277 -20.18 -19.55 22.56
C GLN A 277 -18.66 -19.68 22.59
N LEU A 278 -18.00 -19.61 21.42
CA LEU A 278 -16.54 -19.58 21.30
C LEU A 278 -15.93 -18.51 22.22
N ALA A 279 -16.48 -17.31 22.20
CA ALA A 279 -15.98 -16.22 23.04
C ALA A 279 -16.09 -16.54 24.53
N ARG A 280 -17.19 -17.16 24.98
CA ARG A 280 -17.35 -17.60 26.37
C ARG A 280 -16.37 -18.72 26.77
N ASP A 281 -16.16 -19.68 25.89
CA ASP A 281 -15.26 -20.81 26.13
C ASP A 281 -13.80 -20.34 26.18
N LEU A 282 -13.40 -19.40 25.32
CA LEU A 282 -12.08 -18.82 25.35
C LEU A 282 -11.86 -17.94 26.59
N VAL A 283 -12.86 -17.16 27.02
CA VAL A 283 -12.79 -16.39 28.29
C VAL A 283 -12.62 -17.36 29.47
N ALA A 284 -13.35 -18.47 29.49
CA ALA A 284 -13.21 -19.48 30.55
C ALA A 284 -11.81 -20.12 30.57
N ALA A 285 -11.24 -20.35 29.40
CA ALA A 285 -9.94 -21.01 29.26
C ALA A 285 -8.75 -20.07 29.46
N TRP A 286 -8.82 -18.84 28.91
CA TRP A 286 -7.69 -17.88 28.92
C TRP A 286 -7.86 -16.76 29.97
N GLY A 287 -9.03 -16.68 30.62
CA GLY A 287 -9.40 -15.60 31.51
C GLY A 287 -9.94 -14.37 30.77
N ASP A 288 -10.70 -13.56 31.51
CA ASP A 288 -11.26 -12.32 30.99
C ASP A 288 -10.13 -11.30 30.81
N ARG A 289 -10.02 -10.74 29.59
CA ARG A 289 -9.00 -9.74 29.23
C ARG A 289 -7.57 -10.16 29.59
N ALA A 290 -7.25 -11.44 29.43
CA ALA A 290 -5.96 -11.99 29.80
C ALA A 290 -4.87 -11.79 28.74
N LEU A 291 -5.27 -11.58 27.47
CA LEU A 291 -4.38 -11.47 26.33
C LEU A 291 -4.06 -10.01 25.98
N THR A 292 -2.92 -9.81 25.36
CA THR A 292 -2.62 -8.58 24.60
C THR A 292 -3.26 -8.65 23.21
N VAL A 293 -3.37 -7.51 22.52
CA VAL A 293 -3.83 -7.47 21.13
C VAL A 293 -2.97 -8.36 20.23
N ILE A 294 -1.65 -8.31 20.40
CA ILE A 294 -0.68 -9.10 19.63
C ILE A 294 -0.91 -10.59 19.82
N GLU A 295 -1.04 -11.05 21.07
CA GLU A 295 -1.28 -12.47 21.38
C GLU A 295 -2.58 -12.99 20.78
N LEU A 296 -3.65 -12.18 20.79
CA LEU A 296 -4.91 -12.55 20.15
C LEU A 296 -4.75 -12.66 18.63
N GLU A 297 -4.07 -11.70 18.01
CA GLU A 297 -3.81 -11.73 16.57
C GLU A 297 -2.95 -12.91 16.13
N GLU A 298 -1.91 -13.24 16.90
CA GLU A 298 -1.09 -14.44 16.67
C GLU A 298 -1.90 -15.74 16.76
N ARG A 299 -2.81 -15.85 17.74
CA ARG A 299 -3.68 -17.01 17.86
C ARG A 299 -4.68 -17.13 16.72
N ILE A 300 -5.28 -16.03 16.29
CA ILE A 300 -6.16 -16.00 15.09
C ILE A 300 -5.35 -16.34 13.83
N ALA A 301 -4.14 -15.84 13.70
CA ALA A 301 -3.25 -16.17 12.58
C ALA A 301 -2.90 -17.66 12.57
N THR A 302 -2.50 -18.22 13.70
CA THR A 302 -2.20 -19.65 13.87
C THR A 302 -3.43 -20.52 13.56
N ALA A 303 -4.61 -20.10 13.98
CA ALA A 303 -5.86 -20.81 13.65
C ALA A 303 -6.16 -20.79 12.14
N ALA A 304 -5.79 -19.72 11.45
CA ALA A 304 -5.96 -19.61 10.01
C ALA A 304 -4.95 -20.42 9.19
N GLU A 305 -3.85 -20.84 9.79
CA GLU A 305 -2.87 -21.72 9.14
C GLU A 305 -3.43 -23.16 8.99
N LYS A 306 -2.93 -23.85 7.95
CA LYS A 306 -3.32 -25.26 7.70
C LYS A 306 -2.48 -26.28 8.48
N ALA A 307 -1.49 -25.83 9.23
CA ALA A 307 -0.62 -26.69 10.02
C ALA A 307 -1.45 -27.50 11.04
N PRO A 308 -1.18 -28.80 11.24
CA PRO A 308 -1.85 -29.60 12.28
C PRO A 308 -1.61 -28.99 13.66
N THR A 309 -2.64 -29.02 14.51
CA THR A 309 -2.55 -28.57 15.89
C THR A 309 -3.38 -29.49 16.79
N ASP A 310 -2.86 -29.79 17.98
CA ASP A 310 -3.56 -30.53 19.01
C ASP A 310 -4.21 -29.60 20.05
N ASP A 311 -4.02 -28.29 19.94
CA ASP A 311 -4.65 -27.31 20.83
C ASP A 311 -6.15 -27.19 20.52
N PRO A 312 -7.03 -27.57 21.44
CA PRO A 312 -8.47 -27.55 21.21
C PRO A 312 -9.02 -26.14 21.02
N GLN A 313 -8.36 -25.11 21.57
CA GLN A 313 -8.80 -23.73 21.43
C GLN A 313 -8.46 -23.19 20.03
N ILE A 314 -7.28 -23.53 19.50
CA ILE A 314 -6.91 -23.20 18.12
C ILE A 314 -7.82 -23.97 17.13
N GLN A 315 -8.20 -25.20 17.43
CA GLN A 315 -9.15 -25.97 16.61
C GLN A 315 -10.53 -25.29 16.58
N ALA A 316 -11.04 -24.87 17.74
CA ALA A 316 -12.34 -24.17 17.84
C ALA A 316 -12.32 -22.81 17.09
N LEU A 317 -11.21 -22.05 17.19
CA LEU A 317 -11.01 -20.84 16.39
C LEU A 317 -11.01 -21.15 14.89
N ARG A 318 -10.32 -22.21 14.47
CA ARG A 318 -10.24 -22.66 13.06
C ARG A 318 -11.60 -23.05 12.50
N GLU A 319 -12.40 -23.79 13.26
CA GLU A 319 -13.76 -24.17 12.87
C GLU A 319 -14.66 -22.93 12.72
N SER A 320 -14.55 -22.00 13.66
CA SER A 320 -15.30 -20.73 13.60
C SER A 320 -14.90 -19.86 12.40
N ILE A 321 -13.59 -19.76 12.11
CA ILE A 321 -13.11 -19.08 10.89
C ILE A 321 -13.69 -19.74 9.64
N ALA A 322 -13.65 -21.08 9.58
CA ALA A 322 -14.15 -21.83 8.42
C ALA A 322 -15.67 -21.64 8.23
N ARG A 323 -16.44 -21.58 9.30
CA ARG A 323 -17.88 -21.35 9.28
C ARG A 323 -18.23 -19.94 8.76
N VAL A 324 -17.63 -18.91 9.35
CA VAL A 324 -17.82 -17.52 8.91
C VAL A 324 -17.39 -17.33 7.46
N ARG A 325 -16.24 -17.91 7.10
CA ARG A 325 -15.73 -17.87 5.73
C ARG A 325 -16.71 -18.51 4.75
N ALA A 326 -17.32 -19.64 5.08
CA ALA A 326 -18.26 -20.32 4.19
C ALA A 326 -19.49 -19.45 3.86
N GLU A 327 -20.01 -18.72 4.85
CA GLU A 327 -21.11 -17.77 4.63
C GLU A 327 -20.67 -16.59 3.75
N TYR A 328 -19.49 -16.02 4.02
CA TYR A 328 -18.96 -14.92 3.22
C TYR A 328 -18.61 -15.34 1.79
N ASP A 329 -18.03 -16.53 1.60
CA ASP A 329 -17.71 -17.08 0.28
C ASP A 329 -18.92 -17.15 -0.64
N ALA A 330 -20.10 -17.47 -0.11
CA ALA A 330 -21.32 -17.56 -0.90
C ALA A 330 -21.70 -16.22 -1.54
N VAL A 331 -21.51 -15.10 -0.82
CA VAL A 331 -21.80 -13.74 -1.31
C VAL A 331 -20.65 -13.21 -2.16
N VAL A 332 -19.42 -13.40 -1.69
CA VAL A 332 -18.19 -12.92 -2.39
C VAL A 332 -18.07 -13.53 -3.77
N LYS A 333 -18.38 -14.82 -3.96
CA LYS A 333 -18.36 -15.46 -5.29
C LYS A 333 -19.34 -14.84 -6.30
N GLN A 334 -20.53 -14.48 -5.84
CA GLN A 334 -21.50 -13.80 -6.70
C GLN A 334 -21.03 -12.38 -7.05
N GLU A 335 -20.41 -11.70 -6.10
CA GLU A 335 -19.83 -10.38 -6.33
C GLU A 335 -18.62 -10.47 -7.26
N GLU A 336 -17.75 -11.47 -7.08
CA GLU A 336 -16.61 -11.77 -7.96
C GLU A 336 -17.04 -11.94 -9.42
N GLU A 337 -18.09 -12.73 -9.68
CA GLU A 337 -18.60 -12.95 -11.02
C GLU A 337 -19.10 -11.66 -11.67
N ARG A 338 -19.89 -10.86 -10.93
CA ARG A 338 -20.35 -9.54 -11.39
C ARG A 338 -19.19 -8.59 -11.72
N VAL A 339 -18.17 -8.53 -10.84
CA VAL A 339 -16.99 -7.70 -11.06
C VAL A 339 -16.19 -8.21 -12.26
N ARG A 340 -16.09 -9.53 -12.44
CA ARG A 340 -15.40 -10.15 -13.58
C ARG A 340 -16.12 -9.83 -14.90
N GLU A 341 -17.44 -9.94 -14.95
CA GLU A 341 -18.26 -9.57 -16.13
C GLU A 341 -18.17 -8.07 -16.44
N ALA A 342 -18.13 -7.21 -15.43
CA ALA A 342 -17.92 -5.78 -15.60
C ALA A 342 -16.53 -5.40 -16.15
N GLY A 343 -15.57 -6.34 -16.20
CA GLY A 343 -14.21 -6.15 -16.72
C GLY A 343 -13.11 -6.08 -15.66
N GLY A 344 -13.38 -6.52 -14.42
CA GLY A 344 -12.42 -6.67 -13.35
C GLY A 344 -11.86 -5.36 -12.80
N LEU A 345 -10.76 -5.45 -12.07
CA LEU A 345 -10.10 -4.30 -11.43
C LEU A 345 -9.52 -3.34 -12.47
N HIS A 346 -9.82 -2.05 -12.32
CA HIS A 346 -9.18 -0.97 -13.06
C HIS A 346 -8.11 -0.29 -12.21
N VAL A 347 -6.89 -0.17 -12.77
CA VAL A 347 -5.75 0.46 -12.09
C VAL A 347 -5.38 1.74 -12.80
N ILE A 348 -5.38 2.84 -12.08
CA ILE A 348 -4.97 4.16 -12.54
C ILE A 348 -3.63 4.50 -11.91
N GLY A 349 -2.63 4.85 -12.72
CA GLY A 349 -1.40 5.48 -12.27
C GLY A 349 -1.47 6.99 -12.52
N THR A 350 -1.23 7.79 -11.49
CA THR A 350 -1.30 9.27 -11.63
C THR A 350 -0.01 9.90 -12.12
N GLU A 351 1.07 9.10 -12.18
CA GLU A 351 2.38 9.47 -12.71
C GLU A 351 3.15 8.21 -13.12
N ARG A 352 4.14 8.38 -13.99
CA ARG A 352 5.18 7.37 -14.22
C ARG A 352 6.26 7.46 -13.16
N HIS A 353 6.70 6.33 -12.68
CA HIS A 353 7.79 6.24 -11.71
C HIS A 353 9.15 6.33 -12.39
N GLU A 354 10.17 6.55 -11.60
CA GLU A 354 11.56 6.57 -12.05
C GLU A 354 12.04 5.24 -12.61
N SER A 355 11.39 4.13 -12.23
CA SER A 355 11.67 2.79 -12.73
C SER A 355 10.41 2.16 -13.35
N ARG A 356 10.56 1.62 -14.55
CA ARG A 356 9.53 0.82 -15.25
C ARG A 356 9.08 -0.38 -14.41
N ARG A 357 9.95 -0.91 -13.57
CA ARG A 357 9.67 -2.00 -12.64
C ARG A 357 8.53 -1.63 -11.69
N VAL A 358 8.52 -0.41 -11.15
CA VAL A 358 7.47 0.09 -10.24
C VAL A 358 6.15 0.26 -10.98
N ASP A 359 6.17 0.83 -12.19
CA ASP A 359 4.98 0.92 -13.05
C ASP A 359 4.38 -0.47 -13.34
N ASN A 360 5.23 -1.45 -13.65
CA ASN A 360 4.79 -2.81 -13.88
C ASN A 360 4.24 -3.49 -12.61
N GLN A 361 4.76 -3.16 -11.43
CA GLN A 361 4.19 -3.63 -10.16
C GLN A 361 2.80 -3.03 -9.90
N LEU A 362 2.59 -1.75 -10.22
CA LEU A 362 1.28 -1.12 -10.13
C LEU A 362 0.30 -1.75 -11.12
N ARG A 363 0.67 -1.87 -12.41
CA ARG A 363 -0.14 -2.57 -13.42
C ARG A 363 -0.45 -4.01 -13.01
N GLY A 364 0.51 -4.70 -12.39
CA GLY A 364 0.38 -6.07 -11.91
C GLY A 364 -0.62 -6.27 -10.76
N ARG A 365 -1.22 -5.20 -10.24
CA ARG A 365 -2.33 -5.30 -9.29
C ARG A 365 -3.61 -5.80 -9.97
N ALA A 366 -3.80 -5.50 -11.25
CA ALA A 366 -4.94 -5.98 -12.05
C ALA A 366 -4.58 -7.21 -12.89
N GLY A 367 -5.56 -8.02 -13.25
CA GLY A 367 -5.41 -9.15 -14.16
C GLY A 367 -4.65 -10.32 -13.58
N ARG A 368 -4.77 -10.57 -12.28
CA ARG A 368 -4.14 -11.70 -11.60
C ARG A 368 -4.90 -12.98 -11.89
N GLN A 369 -4.19 -14.11 -11.90
CA GLN A 369 -4.78 -15.45 -12.09
C GLN A 369 -5.63 -15.60 -13.38
N GLY A 370 -5.36 -14.76 -14.40
CA GLY A 370 -6.11 -14.73 -15.64
C GLY A 370 -7.44 -13.96 -15.58
N ASP A 371 -7.68 -13.22 -14.51
CA ASP A 371 -8.84 -12.35 -14.37
C ASP A 371 -8.79 -11.19 -15.40
N PRO A 372 -9.94 -10.67 -15.84
CA PRO A 372 -9.99 -9.44 -16.58
C PRO A 372 -9.53 -8.26 -15.72
N GLY A 373 -9.10 -7.21 -16.36
CA GLY A 373 -8.68 -6.00 -15.72
C GLY A 373 -8.19 -4.98 -16.74
N SER A 374 -7.99 -3.75 -16.32
CA SER A 374 -7.42 -2.72 -17.19
C SER A 374 -6.53 -1.77 -16.41
N THR A 375 -5.58 -1.14 -17.11
CA THR A 375 -4.69 -0.15 -16.50
C THR A 375 -4.54 1.06 -17.41
N ARG A 376 -4.40 2.24 -16.82
CA ARG A 376 -4.08 3.50 -17.53
C ARG A 376 -3.21 4.40 -16.67
N PHE A 377 -2.31 5.13 -17.31
CA PHE A 377 -1.55 6.19 -16.65
C PHE A 377 -2.02 7.57 -17.14
N PHE A 378 -2.13 8.50 -16.21
CA PHE A 378 -2.42 9.91 -16.44
C PHE A 378 -1.20 10.73 -16.07
N LEU A 379 -0.74 11.53 -17.01
CA LEU A 379 0.52 12.25 -16.90
C LEU A 379 0.30 13.74 -17.21
N SER A 380 1.16 14.58 -16.65
CA SER A 380 1.23 16.01 -17.00
C SER A 380 2.66 16.43 -17.29
N LEU A 381 2.82 17.54 -18.01
CA LEU A 381 4.16 18.12 -18.25
C LEU A 381 4.85 18.58 -16.97
N GLY A 382 4.06 18.83 -15.90
CA GLY A 382 4.57 19.18 -14.57
C GLY A 382 5.14 18.00 -13.77
N ASP A 383 4.84 16.76 -14.17
CA ASP A 383 5.32 15.56 -13.46
C ASP A 383 6.86 15.48 -13.49
N ASN A 384 7.45 15.09 -12.38
CA ASN A 384 8.91 15.12 -12.19
C ASN A 384 9.70 14.44 -13.31
N LEU A 385 9.25 13.27 -13.75
CA LEU A 385 9.93 12.53 -14.82
C LEU A 385 9.97 13.33 -16.14
N LEU A 386 8.85 13.93 -16.52
CA LEU A 386 8.73 14.72 -17.75
C LEU A 386 9.48 16.04 -17.62
N ARG A 387 9.37 16.72 -16.49
CA ARG A 387 10.04 18.00 -16.22
C ARG A 387 11.56 17.89 -16.29
N ILE A 388 12.14 16.81 -15.73
CA ILE A 388 13.61 16.67 -15.62
C ILE A 388 14.21 16.04 -16.88
N PHE A 389 13.55 15.04 -17.48
CA PHE A 389 14.17 14.19 -18.50
C PHE A 389 13.54 14.27 -19.89
N GLY A 390 12.40 14.93 -20.06
CA GLY A 390 11.70 14.89 -21.35
C GLY A 390 10.84 16.11 -21.69
N GLY A 391 10.64 17.03 -20.75
CA GLY A 391 9.63 18.08 -20.82
C GLY A 391 9.69 18.99 -22.04
N ASP A 392 10.86 19.44 -22.45
CA ASP A 392 11.01 20.39 -23.55
C ASP A 392 10.55 19.80 -24.90
N ARG A 393 10.85 18.54 -25.16
CA ARG A 393 10.44 17.87 -26.41
C ARG A 393 8.93 17.62 -26.45
N VAL A 394 8.36 17.21 -25.32
CA VAL A 394 6.92 16.95 -25.20
C VAL A 394 6.14 18.25 -25.21
N ALA A 395 6.64 19.30 -24.52
CA ALA A 395 6.05 20.63 -24.54
C ALA A 395 6.07 21.25 -25.96
N GLY A 396 7.17 21.07 -26.68
CA GLY A 396 7.29 21.50 -28.09
C GLY A 396 6.25 20.81 -28.98
N LEU A 397 6.03 19.51 -28.81
CA LEU A 397 5.00 18.76 -29.53
C LEU A 397 3.59 19.25 -29.18
N MET A 398 3.29 19.44 -27.90
CA MET A 398 1.96 19.91 -27.47
C MET A 398 1.65 21.31 -27.99
N ASN A 399 2.63 22.19 -28.00
CA ASN A 399 2.47 23.53 -28.54
C ASN A 399 2.29 23.51 -30.07
N ALA A 400 3.02 22.65 -30.79
CA ALA A 400 2.88 22.46 -32.21
C ALA A 400 1.49 21.97 -32.65
N PHE A 401 0.89 21.10 -31.86
CA PHE A 401 -0.47 20.57 -32.10
C PHE A 401 -1.60 21.47 -31.61
N ARG A 402 -1.30 22.62 -30.98
CA ARG A 402 -2.30 23.54 -30.40
C ARG A 402 -3.32 22.85 -29.49
N VAL A 403 -2.86 21.91 -28.68
CA VAL A 403 -3.71 21.13 -27.79
C VAL A 403 -4.32 22.02 -26.72
N GLU A 404 -5.64 21.94 -26.53
CA GLU A 404 -6.34 22.62 -25.44
C GLU A 404 -5.90 22.02 -24.08
N GLU A 405 -6.02 22.80 -23.01
CA GLU A 405 -5.51 22.40 -21.69
C GLU A 405 -6.15 21.11 -21.15
N ASP A 406 -7.44 20.93 -21.43
CA ASP A 406 -8.23 19.78 -20.94
C ASP A 406 -8.23 18.58 -21.90
N MET A 407 -7.59 18.69 -23.08
CA MET A 407 -7.52 17.58 -24.02
C MET A 407 -6.27 16.72 -23.77
N PRO A 408 -6.44 15.40 -23.57
CA PRO A 408 -5.30 14.50 -23.48
C PRO A 408 -4.68 14.26 -24.85
N ILE A 409 -3.38 14.05 -24.88
CA ILE A 409 -2.70 13.49 -26.02
C ILE A 409 -2.44 12.01 -25.77
N GLU A 410 -2.98 11.16 -26.62
CA GLU A 410 -2.65 9.74 -26.72
C GLU A 410 -1.77 9.53 -27.95
N SER A 411 -0.48 9.31 -27.74
CA SER A 411 0.47 9.12 -28.84
C SER A 411 1.53 8.09 -28.52
N GLY A 412 1.67 7.09 -29.36
CA GLY A 412 2.75 6.10 -29.24
C GLY A 412 4.16 6.72 -29.31
N MET A 413 4.30 7.93 -29.87
CA MET A 413 5.55 8.67 -29.86
C MET A 413 5.85 9.22 -28.45
N LEU A 414 4.84 9.73 -27.75
CA LEU A 414 4.98 10.19 -26.38
C LEU A 414 5.32 9.03 -25.44
N THR A 415 4.64 7.88 -25.56
CA THR A 415 4.95 6.69 -24.78
C THR A 415 6.41 6.26 -24.95
N ARG A 416 6.91 6.23 -26.18
CA ARG A 416 8.34 5.91 -26.43
C ARG A 416 9.30 6.96 -25.86
N SER A 417 8.93 8.24 -25.91
CA SER A 417 9.75 9.32 -25.31
C SER A 417 9.82 9.17 -23.78
N LEU A 418 8.70 8.84 -23.15
CA LEU A 418 8.62 8.56 -21.71
C LEU A 418 9.44 7.34 -21.31
N GLU A 419 9.33 6.24 -22.06
CA GLU A 419 10.16 5.05 -21.84
C GLU A 419 11.65 5.34 -21.98
N GLY A 420 12.01 6.20 -22.96
CA GLY A 420 13.37 6.69 -23.12
C GLY A 420 13.86 7.54 -21.95
N ALA A 421 12.98 8.37 -21.38
CA ALA A 421 13.27 9.16 -20.18
C ALA A 421 13.48 8.25 -18.96
N GLN A 422 12.57 7.30 -18.72
CA GLN A 422 12.71 6.32 -17.64
C GLN A 422 14.01 5.53 -17.75
N LYS A 423 14.38 5.08 -18.95
CA LYS A 423 15.62 4.33 -19.16
C LYS A 423 16.86 5.16 -18.80
N LYS A 424 16.86 6.47 -19.05
CA LYS A 424 17.96 7.35 -18.63
C LYS A 424 18.05 7.45 -17.11
N VAL A 425 16.91 7.56 -16.42
CA VAL A 425 16.85 7.61 -14.97
C VAL A 425 17.31 6.28 -14.36
N GLU A 426 16.83 5.17 -14.91
CA GLU A 426 17.26 3.81 -14.50
C GLU A 426 18.77 3.65 -14.65
N THR A 427 19.35 4.11 -15.77
CA THR A 427 20.79 4.05 -15.99
C THR A 427 21.56 4.93 -14.98
N TYR A 428 21.08 6.13 -14.71
CA TYR A 428 21.70 7.03 -13.73
C TYR A 428 21.74 6.41 -12.33
N TYR A 429 20.62 5.83 -11.86
CA TYR A 429 20.60 5.17 -10.57
C TYR A 429 21.38 3.85 -10.55
N TYR A 430 21.43 3.14 -11.67
CA TYR A 430 22.30 1.99 -11.80
C TYR A 430 23.78 2.36 -11.62
N ASP A 431 24.24 3.43 -12.27
CA ASP A 431 25.62 3.91 -12.15
C ASP A 431 25.97 4.30 -10.70
N ILE A 432 25.02 4.96 -9.98
CA ILE A 432 25.21 5.24 -8.55
C ILE A 432 25.34 3.96 -7.73
N ARG A 433 24.41 3.00 -7.91
CA ARG A 433 24.48 1.72 -7.18
C ARG A 433 25.76 0.95 -7.49
N LYS A 434 26.21 0.99 -8.73
CA LYS A 434 27.46 0.38 -9.17
C LYS A 434 28.66 1.01 -8.46
N GLN A 435 28.74 2.35 -8.41
CA GLN A 435 29.83 3.03 -7.71
C GLN A 435 29.84 2.70 -6.21
N VAL A 436 28.70 2.65 -5.55
CA VAL A 436 28.61 2.28 -4.14
C VAL A 436 29.08 0.82 -3.93
N PHE A 437 28.70 -0.08 -4.82
CA PHE A 437 29.12 -1.48 -4.78
C PHE A 437 30.64 -1.62 -4.97
N GLU A 438 31.21 -0.98 -6.01
CA GLU A 438 32.65 -1.01 -6.28
C GLU A 438 33.47 -0.40 -5.12
N TYR A 439 32.95 0.69 -4.52
CA TYR A 439 33.62 1.30 -3.37
C TYR A 439 33.62 0.36 -2.14
N ASP A 440 32.48 -0.25 -1.85
CA ASP A 440 32.35 -1.20 -0.72
C ASP A 440 33.20 -2.46 -0.93
N GLU A 441 33.36 -2.95 -2.16
CA GLU A 441 34.25 -4.05 -2.49
C GLU A 441 35.72 -3.74 -2.15
N VAL A 442 36.16 -2.52 -2.43
CA VAL A 442 37.52 -2.06 -2.08
C VAL A 442 37.71 -1.92 -0.58
N MET A 443 36.67 -1.48 0.14
CA MET A 443 36.74 -1.29 1.60
C MET A 443 36.69 -2.60 2.39
N ASN A 444 36.09 -3.66 1.82
CA ASN A 444 35.95 -4.97 2.47
C ASN A 444 37.07 -5.98 2.07
N ASN A 445 37.95 -5.67 1.12
CA ASN A 445 39.15 -6.42 0.77
C ASN A 445 40.35 -5.90 1.54
#